data_19b3edf9483d934592b3eb80c9041008
#
_entry.id   19b3edf9483d934592b3eb80c9041008
#
_cell.length_a   1.000
_cell.length_b   1.000
_cell.length_c   1.000
_cell.angle_alpha   90.00
_cell.angle_beta   90.00
_cell.angle_gamma   90.00
#
_symmetry.space_group_name_H-M   'P 1'
#
loop_
_entity.id
_entity.type
_entity.pdbx_description
1 polymer ?
#
loop_
_entity_poly.entity_id
_entity_poly.type
_entity_poly.pdbx_seq_one_letter_code
_entity_poly.pdbx_strand_id
1 'polypeptide(L)'
;KYYPRTGRTLLRHMEEIRDPGKLMDQIIENIPADYTVKQKILEQVDLESRFEALAEVLATEVEVARIRTDLTEKVRERVDKNQKDYILREQLKYIQEELGEDDASDAALYEEKLQQLKASQEVKEKIAKEISRFKRLSTNSAESGVERAYIETLLELPWDKTSRETSDLTRAEEILDRDHYGLEQVKERMLEFLAVRALTKQGESPIICLVGPPGTGKTSIARSVAEALNKKYVRISLGGVRDEAEIRGHRRTYVGSMPGRIVNGLRQAGVKNPLMLLDEVDKVSSDYKGDTASALLEVLDAEQNRNFRDHYVEIPIDLSEVLFVVTANTTETIPRPLLDRMEVIEVTSYTENEKLHIAKEHLLAKQMERNGIRPEQLSITDNG
;
A
#
# COMPACT_ATOMS: atom_id res chain seq x y z
N LYS A 1 51.43 -7.47 3.25
CA LYS A 1 50.43 -6.55 3.89
C LYS A 1 49.05 -7.20 3.96
N TYR A 2 48.61 -7.87 2.89
CA TYR A 2 47.25 -8.46 2.76
C TYR A 2 47.12 -9.90 3.28
N TYR A 3 48.25 -10.61 3.56
CA TYR A 3 48.31 -11.98 4.11
C TYR A 3 49.20 -12.01 5.35
N PRO A 4 48.73 -11.53 6.52
CA PRO A 4 49.60 -11.22 7.65
C PRO A 4 50.19 -12.43 8.40
N ARG A 5 49.60 -13.63 8.32
CA ARG A 5 50.08 -14.80 9.09
C ARG A 5 50.99 -15.75 8.30
N THR A 6 50.74 -15.96 7.02
CA THR A 6 51.52 -16.89 6.17
C THR A 6 52.59 -16.16 5.38
N GLY A 7 52.42 -14.89 5.10
CA GLY A 7 53.25 -14.12 4.18
C GLY A 7 54.68 -13.83 4.70
N ARG A 8 54.89 -13.60 5.99
CA ARG A 8 56.22 -13.20 6.48
C ARG A 8 57.24 -14.32 6.45
N THR A 9 56.84 -15.56 6.76
CA THR A 9 57.72 -16.74 6.74
C THR A 9 58.04 -17.10 5.26
N LEU A 10 57.05 -17.04 4.42
CA LEU A 10 57.18 -17.30 2.98
C LEU A 10 58.12 -16.30 2.29
N LEU A 11 57.94 -15.00 2.58
CA LEU A 11 58.79 -13.92 2.03
C LEU A 11 60.25 -14.12 2.43
N ARG A 12 60.57 -14.44 3.67
CA ARG A 12 61.96 -14.71 4.09
C ARG A 12 62.58 -15.87 3.35
N HIS A 13 61.80 -16.93 3.12
CA HIS A 13 62.30 -18.06 2.33
C HIS A 13 62.53 -17.69 0.85
N MET A 14 61.67 -16.87 0.28
CA MET A 14 61.81 -16.37 -1.09
C MET A 14 62.98 -15.39 -1.28
N GLU A 15 63.30 -14.61 -0.23
CA GLU A 15 64.46 -13.69 -0.26
C GLU A 15 65.82 -14.41 -0.31
N GLU A 16 65.88 -15.70 0.09
CA GLU A 16 67.09 -16.53 0.05
C GLU A 16 67.33 -17.17 -1.31
N ILE A 17 66.34 -17.16 -2.24
CA ILE A 17 66.41 -17.79 -3.56
C ILE A 17 67.09 -16.81 -4.57
N ARG A 18 68.28 -17.21 -5.01
CA ARG A 18 69.07 -16.38 -6.00
C ARG A 18 68.75 -16.69 -7.46
N ASP A 19 68.18 -17.85 -7.75
CA ASP A 19 67.79 -18.28 -9.08
C ASP A 19 66.43 -17.69 -9.45
N PRO A 20 66.32 -16.84 -10.51
CA PRO A 20 65.08 -16.22 -10.87
C PRO A 20 63.95 -17.23 -11.26
N GLY A 21 64.33 -18.33 -11.93
CA GLY A 21 63.37 -19.36 -12.33
C GLY A 21 62.74 -20.06 -11.13
N LYS A 22 63.62 -20.48 -10.16
CA LYS A 22 63.15 -21.09 -8.93
C LYS A 22 62.35 -20.16 -8.05
N LEU A 23 62.67 -18.85 -8.07
CA LEU A 23 61.87 -17.84 -7.34
C LEU A 23 60.49 -17.73 -7.93
N MET A 24 60.34 -17.65 -9.27
CA MET A 24 59.08 -17.61 -9.95
C MET A 24 58.24 -18.87 -9.67
N ASP A 25 58.83 -20.06 -9.70
CA ASP A 25 58.14 -21.32 -9.40
C ASP A 25 57.56 -21.32 -8.00
N GLN A 26 58.35 -20.85 -7.01
CA GLN A 26 57.90 -20.72 -5.62
C GLN A 26 56.76 -19.69 -5.45
N ILE A 27 56.83 -18.59 -6.19
CA ILE A 27 55.75 -17.61 -6.20
C ILE A 27 54.47 -18.21 -6.81
N ILE A 28 54.57 -18.90 -7.95
CA ILE A 28 53.42 -19.51 -8.67
C ILE A 28 52.76 -20.58 -7.78
N GLU A 29 53.53 -21.40 -7.06
CA GLU A 29 53.01 -22.42 -6.17
C GLU A 29 52.11 -21.80 -5.08
N ASN A 30 52.50 -20.67 -4.52
CA ASN A 30 51.87 -20.03 -3.38
C ASN A 30 50.83 -18.97 -3.71
N ILE A 31 50.62 -18.63 -5.00
CA ILE A 31 49.56 -17.70 -5.42
C ILE A 31 48.20 -18.41 -5.35
N PRO A 32 47.11 -17.75 -4.87
CA PRO A 32 45.77 -18.29 -4.84
C PRO A 32 45.08 -18.23 -6.22
N ALA A 33 45.80 -18.50 -7.30
CA ALA A 33 45.26 -18.53 -8.66
C ALA A 33 44.79 -19.92 -9.06
N ASP A 34 43.90 -20.02 -10.02
CA ASP A 34 43.42 -21.29 -10.58
C ASP A 34 44.58 -22.07 -11.24
N TYR A 35 44.53 -23.40 -11.19
CA TYR A 35 45.55 -24.24 -11.73
C TYR A 35 45.83 -24.00 -13.23
N THR A 36 44.81 -23.64 -13.98
CA THR A 36 44.93 -23.34 -15.43
C THR A 36 45.79 -22.10 -15.68
N VAL A 37 45.71 -21.10 -14.79
CA VAL A 37 46.51 -19.88 -14.82
C VAL A 37 47.97 -20.21 -14.45
N LYS A 38 48.16 -20.99 -13.39
CA LYS A 38 49.49 -21.46 -12.95
C LYS A 38 50.18 -22.28 -14.05
N GLN A 39 49.44 -23.17 -14.70
CA GLN A 39 49.94 -23.98 -15.81
C GLN A 39 50.41 -23.14 -16.98
N LYS A 40 49.61 -22.14 -17.40
CA LYS A 40 49.99 -21.24 -18.50
C LYS A 40 51.28 -20.49 -18.22
N ILE A 41 51.56 -20.07 -16.99
CA ILE A 41 52.78 -19.39 -16.61
C ILE A 41 53.97 -20.39 -16.64
N LEU A 42 53.80 -21.60 -16.13
CA LEU A 42 54.82 -22.64 -16.12
C LEU A 42 55.18 -23.13 -17.54
N GLU A 43 54.29 -23.10 -18.47
CA GLU A 43 54.53 -23.46 -19.89
C GLU A 43 55.41 -22.44 -20.63
N GLN A 44 55.60 -21.23 -20.09
CA GLN A 44 56.53 -20.25 -20.63
C GLN A 44 57.95 -20.71 -20.33
N VAL A 45 58.65 -21.13 -21.36
CA VAL A 45 60.04 -21.63 -21.24
C VAL A 45 61.03 -20.47 -21.10
N ASP A 46 60.75 -19.34 -21.75
CA ASP A 46 61.55 -18.13 -21.63
C ASP A 46 61.30 -17.40 -20.34
N LEU A 47 62.40 -17.06 -19.60
CA LEU A 47 62.33 -16.45 -18.28
C LEU A 47 61.68 -15.05 -18.29
N GLU A 48 61.89 -14.27 -19.36
CA GLU A 48 61.34 -12.92 -19.47
C GLU A 48 59.82 -12.96 -19.67
N SER A 49 59.36 -13.80 -20.60
CA SER A 49 57.93 -14.04 -20.82
C SER A 49 57.22 -14.64 -19.61
N ARG A 50 57.89 -15.53 -18.88
CA ARG A 50 57.35 -16.08 -17.62
C ARG A 50 57.20 -15.04 -16.53
N PHE A 51 58.21 -14.13 -16.44
CA PHE A 51 58.16 -13.02 -15.49
C PHE A 51 57.02 -12.05 -15.78
N GLU A 52 56.83 -11.66 -17.04
CA GLU A 52 55.71 -10.77 -17.45
C GLU A 52 54.35 -11.38 -17.12
N ALA A 53 54.15 -12.64 -17.50
CA ALA A 53 52.89 -13.34 -17.21
C ALA A 53 52.62 -13.47 -15.69
N LEU A 54 53.67 -13.75 -14.90
CA LEU A 54 53.56 -13.79 -13.46
C LEU A 54 53.26 -12.43 -12.83
N ALA A 55 53.91 -11.38 -13.34
CA ALA A 55 53.71 -10.01 -12.85
C ALA A 55 52.26 -9.51 -13.09
N GLU A 56 51.67 -9.84 -14.23
CA GLU A 56 50.29 -9.50 -14.57
C GLU A 56 49.31 -10.20 -13.61
N VAL A 57 49.49 -11.50 -13.36
CA VAL A 57 48.66 -12.27 -12.41
C VAL A 57 48.82 -11.74 -10.99
N LEU A 58 50.06 -11.43 -10.56
CA LEU A 58 50.30 -10.85 -9.23
C LEU A 58 49.63 -9.46 -9.07
N ALA A 59 49.67 -8.62 -10.10
CA ALA A 59 49.01 -7.32 -10.05
C ALA A 59 47.48 -7.46 -9.85
N THR A 60 46.88 -8.39 -10.59
CA THR A 60 45.47 -8.71 -10.47
C THR A 60 45.13 -9.26 -9.06
N GLU A 61 45.90 -10.18 -8.54
CA GLU A 61 45.71 -10.76 -7.22
C GLU A 61 45.86 -9.73 -6.08
N VAL A 62 46.78 -8.79 -6.23
CA VAL A 62 46.95 -7.67 -5.27
C VAL A 62 45.70 -6.78 -5.26
N GLU A 63 45.16 -6.46 -6.43
CA GLU A 63 43.94 -5.64 -6.51
C GLU A 63 42.71 -6.35 -5.92
N VAL A 64 42.53 -7.65 -6.23
CA VAL A 64 41.48 -8.46 -5.64
C VAL A 64 41.61 -8.54 -4.11
N ALA A 65 42.83 -8.74 -3.60
CA ALA A 65 43.09 -8.78 -2.16
C ALA A 65 42.81 -7.42 -1.49
N ARG A 66 43.10 -6.32 -2.18
CA ARG A 66 42.79 -4.96 -1.71
C ARG A 66 41.28 -4.76 -1.59
N ILE A 67 40.53 -5.05 -2.68
CA ILE A 67 39.07 -4.92 -2.70
C ILE A 67 38.43 -5.79 -1.58
N ARG A 68 38.88 -7.02 -1.41
CA ARG A 68 38.39 -7.93 -0.35
C ARG A 68 38.63 -7.35 1.04
N THR A 69 39.80 -6.76 1.29
CA THR A 69 40.13 -6.15 2.59
C THR A 69 39.25 -4.93 2.85
N ASP A 70 39.10 -4.02 1.89
CA ASP A 70 38.24 -2.84 2.00
C ASP A 70 36.77 -3.21 2.23
N LEU A 71 36.32 -4.28 1.57
CA LEU A 71 34.95 -4.78 1.73
C LEU A 71 34.73 -5.36 3.13
N THR A 72 35.69 -6.12 3.63
CA THR A 72 35.64 -6.70 4.98
C THR A 72 35.65 -5.61 6.06
N GLU A 73 36.45 -4.57 5.89
CA GLU A 73 36.48 -3.42 6.80
C GLU A 73 35.13 -2.67 6.80
N LYS A 74 34.59 -2.36 5.63
CA LYS A 74 33.28 -1.70 5.51
C LYS A 74 32.13 -2.52 6.10
N VAL A 75 32.15 -3.83 5.90
CA VAL A 75 31.14 -4.74 6.50
C VAL A 75 31.26 -4.71 8.02
N ARG A 76 32.48 -4.78 8.54
CA ARG A 76 32.73 -4.75 9.99
C ARG A 76 32.25 -3.43 10.62
N GLU A 77 32.62 -2.30 10.04
CA GLU A 77 32.14 -0.98 10.50
C GLU A 77 30.61 -0.87 10.51
N ARG A 78 29.96 -1.43 9.48
CA ARG A 78 28.50 -1.41 9.38
C ARG A 78 27.83 -2.31 10.41
N VAL A 79 28.42 -3.47 10.70
CA VAL A 79 27.95 -4.39 11.76
C VAL A 79 28.13 -3.74 13.13
N ASP A 80 29.31 -3.18 13.41
CA ASP A 80 29.60 -2.52 14.69
C ASP A 80 28.66 -1.31 14.92
N LYS A 81 28.38 -0.51 13.87
CA LYS A 81 27.43 0.59 13.93
C LYS A 81 26.00 0.11 14.23
N ASN A 82 25.54 -0.92 13.51
CA ASN A 82 24.20 -1.46 13.71
C ASN A 82 24.03 -2.05 15.12
N GLN A 83 25.06 -2.74 15.62
CA GLN A 83 25.05 -3.30 16.96
C GLN A 83 25.03 -2.20 18.03
N LYS A 84 25.79 -1.15 17.83
CA LYS A 84 25.77 0.01 18.72
C LYS A 84 24.42 0.74 18.72
N ASP A 85 23.84 0.95 17.52
CA ASP A 85 22.51 1.55 17.37
C ASP A 85 21.42 0.68 18.02
N TYR A 86 21.52 -0.63 17.90
CA TYR A 86 20.61 -1.56 18.59
C TYR A 86 20.70 -1.44 20.11
N ILE A 87 21.92 -1.48 20.68
CA ILE A 87 22.14 -1.36 22.12
C ILE A 87 21.63 0.00 22.64
N LEU A 88 21.89 1.09 21.91
CA LEU A 88 21.41 2.41 22.28
C LEU A 88 19.89 2.52 22.26
N ARG A 89 19.22 1.89 21.28
CA ARG A 89 17.75 1.83 21.22
C ARG A 89 17.17 1.02 22.37
N GLU A 90 17.76 -0.13 22.70
CA GLU A 90 17.35 -0.94 23.86
C GLU A 90 17.56 -0.19 25.18
N GLN A 91 18.69 0.52 25.35
CA GLN A 91 18.91 1.34 26.52
C GLN A 91 17.93 2.51 26.63
N LEU A 92 17.62 3.18 25.51
CA LEU A 92 16.66 4.26 25.45
C LEU A 92 15.26 3.75 25.79
N LYS A 93 14.87 2.58 25.26
CA LYS A 93 13.64 1.91 25.59
C LYS A 93 13.53 1.55 27.07
N TYR A 94 14.61 0.99 27.65
CA TYR A 94 14.65 0.65 29.07
C TYR A 94 14.54 1.90 29.97
N ILE A 95 15.20 2.98 29.57
CA ILE A 95 15.12 4.28 30.32
C ILE A 95 13.71 4.86 30.22
N GLN A 96 13.07 4.82 29.05
CA GLN A 96 11.69 5.28 28.85
C GLN A 96 10.70 4.44 29.65
N GLU A 97 10.89 3.11 29.67
CA GLU A 97 10.11 2.17 30.48
C GLU A 97 10.23 2.44 31.99
N GLU A 98 11.44 2.76 32.47
CA GLU A 98 11.71 3.02 33.89
C GLU A 98 11.21 4.40 34.33
N LEU A 99 11.19 5.38 33.42
CA LEU A 99 10.62 6.71 33.64
C LEU A 99 9.09 6.75 33.51
N GLY A 100 8.46 5.72 32.94
CA GLY A 100 7.00 5.66 32.73
C GLY A 100 6.46 6.76 31.81
N GLU A 101 7.34 7.37 30.98
CA GLU A 101 7.01 8.56 30.20
C GLU A 101 6.13 8.27 28.97
N ASP A 102 6.23 7.07 28.38
CA ASP A 102 5.53 6.79 27.11
C ASP A 102 4.02 6.69 27.27
N ASP A 103 3.50 5.92 28.23
CA ASP A 103 2.05 5.73 28.37
C ASP A 103 1.35 6.93 29.03
N ALA A 104 2.00 7.63 29.94
CA ALA A 104 1.45 8.86 30.51
C ALA A 104 1.42 9.99 29.47
N SER A 105 2.42 10.06 28.60
CA SER A 105 2.48 10.98 27.46
C SER A 105 1.41 10.66 26.42
N ASP A 106 1.27 9.38 26.03
CA ASP A 106 0.29 8.95 25.05
C ASP A 106 -1.14 9.15 25.55
N ALA A 107 -1.41 8.82 26.80
CA ALA A 107 -2.74 9.04 27.38
C ALA A 107 -3.12 10.53 27.41
N ALA A 108 -2.17 11.41 27.73
CA ALA A 108 -2.40 12.86 27.69
C ALA A 108 -2.65 13.36 26.26
N LEU A 109 -1.90 12.83 25.28
CA LEU A 109 -2.10 13.12 23.86
C LEU A 109 -3.47 12.66 23.38
N TYR A 110 -3.93 11.47 23.80
CA TYR A 110 -5.26 10.96 23.45
C TYR A 110 -6.37 11.80 24.08
N GLU A 111 -6.21 12.28 25.31
CA GLU A 111 -7.16 13.21 25.94
C GLU A 111 -7.24 14.54 25.18
N GLU A 112 -6.12 15.09 24.73
CA GLU A 112 -6.11 16.30 23.92
C GLU A 112 -6.82 16.09 22.57
N LYS A 113 -6.50 14.99 21.86
CA LYS A 113 -7.19 14.63 20.61
C LYS A 113 -8.68 14.43 20.80
N LEU A 114 -9.11 13.81 21.93
CA LEU A 114 -10.51 13.62 22.26
C LEU A 114 -11.26 14.94 22.47
N GLN A 115 -10.62 15.95 23.10
CA GLN A 115 -11.21 17.28 23.24
C GLN A 115 -11.47 17.96 21.90
N GLN A 116 -10.55 17.77 20.94
CA GLN A 116 -10.65 18.34 19.59
C GLN A 116 -11.56 17.53 18.66
N LEU A 117 -11.90 16.28 19.05
CA LEU A 117 -12.71 15.37 18.23
C LEU A 117 -14.14 15.92 18.07
N LYS A 118 -14.59 16.00 16.82
CA LYS A 118 -15.98 16.27 16.48
C LYS A 118 -16.76 14.95 16.48
N ALA A 119 -17.47 14.67 17.54
CA ALA A 119 -18.25 13.46 17.72
C ALA A 119 -19.38 13.70 18.72
N SER A 120 -20.38 12.83 18.75
CA SER A 120 -21.46 12.83 19.74
C SER A 120 -20.90 12.64 21.16
N GLN A 121 -21.68 13.08 22.16
CA GLN A 121 -21.30 12.92 23.56
C GLN A 121 -21.09 11.44 23.95
N GLU A 122 -21.96 10.56 23.43
CA GLU A 122 -21.88 9.12 23.69
C GLU A 122 -20.56 8.52 23.19
N VAL A 123 -20.13 8.89 21.97
CA VAL A 123 -18.85 8.45 21.40
C VAL A 123 -17.68 8.95 22.25
N LYS A 124 -17.70 10.22 22.63
CA LYS A 124 -16.63 10.83 23.46
C LYS A 124 -16.53 10.13 24.84
N GLU A 125 -17.65 9.84 25.48
CA GLU A 125 -17.67 9.13 26.76
C GLU A 125 -17.10 7.72 26.64
N LYS A 126 -17.41 7.02 25.55
CA LYS A 126 -16.86 5.69 25.31
C LYS A 126 -15.36 5.73 25.08
N ILE A 127 -14.85 6.67 24.27
CA ILE A 127 -13.42 6.84 24.05
C ILE A 127 -12.70 7.23 25.35
N ALA A 128 -13.27 8.17 26.15
CA ALA A 128 -12.72 8.55 27.44
C ALA A 128 -12.61 7.36 28.42
N LYS A 129 -13.58 6.46 28.39
CA LYS A 129 -13.55 5.24 29.19
C LYS A 129 -12.42 4.29 28.77
N GLU A 130 -12.18 4.13 27.48
CA GLU A 130 -11.07 3.30 26.99
C GLU A 130 -9.71 3.95 27.29
N ILE A 131 -9.57 5.28 27.15
CA ILE A 131 -8.35 6.01 27.59
C ILE A 131 -8.11 5.82 29.10
N SER A 132 -9.18 5.86 29.91
CA SER A 132 -9.07 5.61 31.35
C SER A 132 -8.69 4.16 31.68
N ARG A 133 -9.07 3.20 30.82
CA ARG A 133 -8.66 1.80 30.92
C ARG A 133 -7.19 1.66 30.54
N PHE A 134 -6.77 2.27 29.44
CA PHE A 134 -5.38 2.29 28.97
C PHE A 134 -4.41 2.81 30.05
N LYS A 135 -4.76 3.89 30.75
CA LYS A 135 -3.97 4.42 31.88
C LYS A 135 -3.74 3.43 33.03
N ARG A 136 -4.58 2.40 33.16
CA ARG A 136 -4.49 1.38 34.22
C ARG A 136 -3.75 0.13 33.81
N LEU A 137 -3.49 -0.03 32.52
CA LEU A 137 -2.71 -1.17 31.99
C LEU A 137 -1.22 -0.94 32.24
N SER A 138 -0.47 -2.02 32.43
CA SER A 138 0.97 -1.92 32.49
C SER A 138 1.55 -1.67 31.09
N THR A 139 2.50 -0.77 30.99
CA THR A 139 3.12 -0.25 29.78
C THR A 139 3.63 -1.36 28.83
N ASN A 140 4.07 -2.50 29.38
CA ASN A 140 4.68 -3.60 28.64
C ASN A 140 3.75 -4.79 28.39
N SER A 141 2.44 -4.64 28.60
CA SER A 141 1.51 -5.74 28.35
C SER A 141 1.10 -5.80 26.86
N ALA A 142 0.94 -7.01 26.33
CA ALA A 142 0.36 -7.18 24.99
C ALA A 142 -1.05 -6.51 24.88
N GLU A 143 -1.76 -6.41 25.99
CA GLU A 143 -3.05 -5.75 26.11
C GLU A 143 -2.95 -4.24 25.91
N SER A 144 -1.89 -3.58 26.39
CA SER A 144 -1.64 -2.15 26.18
C SER A 144 -1.49 -1.83 24.68
N GLY A 145 -0.77 -2.65 23.93
CA GLY A 145 -0.63 -2.47 22.46
C GLY A 145 -1.95 -2.60 21.71
N VAL A 146 -2.81 -3.56 22.10
CA VAL A 146 -4.14 -3.73 21.51
C VAL A 146 -5.04 -2.53 21.84
N GLU A 147 -5.03 -2.08 23.09
CA GLU A 147 -5.82 -0.94 23.55
C GLU A 147 -5.39 0.37 22.88
N ARG A 148 -4.08 0.58 22.71
CA ARG A 148 -3.50 1.70 21.96
C ARG A 148 -4.04 1.75 20.53
N ALA A 149 -3.90 0.66 19.77
CA ALA A 149 -4.39 0.57 18.39
C ALA A 149 -5.90 0.81 18.27
N TYR A 150 -6.67 0.39 19.27
CA TYR A 150 -8.10 0.61 19.33
C TYR A 150 -8.44 2.09 19.56
N ILE A 151 -7.85 2.73 20.56
CA ILE A 151 -8.04 4.16 20.85
C ILE A 151 -7.66 5.02 19.65
N GLU A 152 -6.51 4.74 19.02
CA GLU A 152 -6.06 5.43 17.82
C GLU A 152 -7.08 5.29 16.67
N THR A 153 -7.59 4.08 16.46
CA THR A 153 -8.63 3.84 15.45
C THR A 153 -9.89 4.68 15.73
N LEU A 154 -10.34 4.75 16.98
CA LEU A 154 -11.52 5.54 17.36
C LEU A 154 -11.31 7.05 17.20
N LEU A 155 -10.10 7.54 17.51
CA LEU A 155 -9.74 8.96 17.38
C LEU A 155 -9.56 9.40 15.93
N GLU A 156 -9.16 8.48 15.05
CA GLU A 156 -8.98 8.74 13.61
C GLU A 156 -10.28 8.71 12.81
N LEU A 157 -11.35 8.10 13.34
CA LEU A 157 -12.64 8.02 12.66
C LEU A 157 -13.29 9.40 12.54
N PRO A 158 -13.83 9.73 11.36
CA PRO A 158 -14.48 11.01 11.12
C PRO A 158 -15.96 11.00 11.57
N TRP A 159 -16.22 10.93 12.87
CA TRP A 159 -17.57 10.80 13.43
C TRP A 159 -18.56 11.85 12.92
N ASP A 160 -18.20 13.16 12.98
CA ASP A 160 -19.04 14.28 12.54
C ASP A 160 -18.31 15.23 11.59
N LYS A 161 -17.20 14.79 10.99
CA LYS A 161 -16.42 15.59 10.05
C LYS A 161 -16.92 15.34 8.63
N THR A 162 -17.54 16.36 8.01
CA THR A 162 -18.04 16.29 6.63
C THR A 162 -17.17 17.10 5.67
N SER A 163 -17.14 16.67 4.41
CA SER A 163 -16.70 17.50 3.29
C SER A 163 -17.87 18.35 2.77
N ARG A 164 -17.57 19.55 2.27
CA ARG A 164 -18.58 20.40 1.62
C ARG A 164 -18.93 19.78 0.28
N GLU A 165 -20.15 19.29 0.18
CA GLU A 165 -20.72 18.73 -1.05
C GLU A 165 -21.26 19.86 -1.95
N THR A 166 -21.16 19.69 -3.27
CA THR A 166 -21.78 20.53 -4.26
C THR A 166 -22.82 19.72 -5.04
N SER A 167 -23.90 20.38 -5.46
CA SER A 167 -24.97 19.79 -6.28
C SER A 167 -25.09 20.48 -7.64
N ASP A 168 -23.98 21.01 -8.16
CA ASP A 168 -23.93 21.69 -9.45
C ASP A 168 -23.92 20.65 -10.56
N LEU A 169 -25.07 20.50 -11.22
CA LEU A 169 -25.28 19.55 -12.33
C LEU A 169 -24.48 19.94 -13.58
N THR A 170 -24.38 21.26 -13.87
CA THR A 170 -23.60 21.72 -15.02
C THR A 170 -22.13 21.32 -14.88
N ARG A 171 -21.57 21.55 -13.71
CA ARG A 171 -20.22 21.11 -13.41
C ARG A 171 -20.06 19.58 -13.47
N ALA A 172 -21.08 18.83 -13.06
CA ALA A 172 -21.06 17.38 -13.12
C ALA A 172 -21.03 16.89 -14.59
N GLU A 173 -21.83 17.50 -15.46
CA GLU A 173 -21.84 17.22 -16.88
C GLU A 173 -20.47 17.52 -17.52
N GLU A 174 -19.90 18.70 -17.26
CA GLU A 174 -18.60 19.11 -17.78
C GLU A 174 -17.48 18.13 -17.36
N ILE A 175 -17.49 17.65 -16.12
CA ILE A 175 -16.49 16.70 -15.62
C ILE A 175 -16.66 15.33 -16.27
N LEU A 176 -17.91 14.84 -16.38
CA LEU A 176 -18.19 13.56 -17.03
C LEU A 176 -17.81 13.59 -18.50
N ASP A 177 -18.07 14.68 -19.22
CA ASP A 177 -17.71 14.84 -20.62
C ASP A 177 -16.21 14.98 -20.83
N ARG A 178 -15.54 15.71 -19.96
CA ARG A 178 -14.07 15.84 -19.96
C ARG A 178 -13.37 14.50 -19.77
N ASP A 179 -13.87 13.67 -18.86
CA ASP A 179 -13.17 12.46 -18.41
C ASP A 179 -13.56 11.20 -19.20
N HIS A 180 -14.72 11.22 -19.86
CA HIS A 180 -15.29 10.05 -20.53
C HIS A 180 -15.81 10.38 -21.91
N TYR A 181 -15.15 9.87 -22.93
CA TYR A 181 -15.64 9.95 -24.30
C TYR A 181 -16.77 8.93 -24.53
N GLY A 182 -17.85 9.33 -25.16
CA GLY A 182 -19.04 8.48 -25.37
C GLY A 182 -19.80 8.21 -24.06
N LEU A 183 -20.41 7.04 -23.93
CA LEU A 183 -21.19 6.60 -22.77
C LEU A 183 -22.38 7.53 -22.44
N GLU A 184 -23.02 8.12 -23.47
CA GLU A 184 -24.08 9.13 -23.30
C GLU A 184 -25.20 8.67 -22.37
N GLN A 185 -25.67 7.41 -22.53
CA GLN A 185 -26.74 6.87 -21.67
C GLN A 185 -26.27 6.73 -20.19
N VAL A 186 -25.01 6.37 -19.96
CA VAL A 186 -24.46 6.26 -18.61
C VAL A 186 -24.35 7.64 -17.97
N LYS A 187 -23.87 8.65 -18.72
CA LYS A 187 -23.76 10.03 -18.26
C LYS A 187 -25.14 10.61 -17.94
N GLU A 188 -26.11 10.44 -18.82
CA GLU A 188 -27.48 10.89 -18.62
C GLU A 188 -28.08 10.28 -17.35
N ARG A 189 -27.97 8.96 -17.16
CA ARG A 189 -28.47 8.30 -15.94
C ARG A 189 -27.74 8.77 -14.68
N MET A 190 -26.44 9.02 -14.76
CA MET A 190 -25.69 9.58 -13.64
C MET A 190 -26.16 11.00 -13.30
N LEU A 191 -26.41 11.84 -14.29
CA LEU A 191 -26.94 13.21 -14.10
C LEU A 191 -28.35 13.19 -13.52
N GLU A 192 -29.23 12.31 -14.01
CA GLU A 192 -30.58 12.12 -13.45
C GLU A 192 -30.51 11.72 -11.96
N PHE A 193 -29.65 10.76 -11.63
CA PHE A 193 -29.43 10.36 -10.23
C PHE A 193 -28.94 11.53 -9.37
N LEU A 194 -27.97 12.31 -9.86
CA LEU A 194 -27.44 13.46 -9.14
C LEU A 194 -28.51 14.55 -8.96
N ALA A 195 -29.39 14.75 -9.97
CA ALA A 195 -30.50 15.68 -9.88
C ALA A 195 -31.54 15.26 -8.83
N VAL A 196 -31.94 13.98 -8.82
CA VAL A 196 -32.84 13.43 -7.80
C VAL A 196 -32.23 13.59 -6.41
N ARG A 197 -30.94 13.27 -6.25
CA ARG A 197 -30.23 13.42 -4.98
C ARG A 197 -30.19 14.88 -4.52
N ALA A 198 -30.02 15.83 -5.43
CA ALA A 198 -30.02 17.26 -5.11
C ALA A 198 -31.39 17.76 -4.62
N LEU A 199 -32.47 17.17 -5.13
CA LEU A 199 -33.86 17.52 -4.78
C LEU A 199 -34.31 16.85 -3.47
N THR A 200 -33.91 15.61 -3.22
CA THR A 200 -34.39 14.78 -2.10
C THR A 200 -33.63 14.99 -0.80
N LYS A 201 -32.92 16.04 -0.57
CA LYS A 201 -32.19 16.51 0.64
C LYS A 201 -31.97 15.52 1.82
N GLN A 202 -32.57 14.34 1.82
CA GLN A 202 -32.44 13.29 2.82
C GLN A 202 -32.61 11.89 2.20
N GLY A 203 -31.55 11.17 2.05
CA GLY A 203 -31.33 9.87 2.62
C GLY A 203 -31.73 8.63 1.86
N GLU A 204 -32.67 8.59 0.95
CA GLU A 204 -33.01 7.36 0.21
C GLU A 204 -32.64 7.50 -1.28
N SER A 205 -31.36 7.76 -1.52
CA SER A 205 -30.88 7.64 -2.90
C SER A 205 -30.64 6.17 -3.22
N PRO A 206 -31.15 5.65 -4.34
CA PRO A 206 -30.83 4.28 -4.76
C PRO A 206 -29.33 4.13 -4.90
N ILE A 207 -28.83 2.91 -4.73
CA ILE A 207 -27.43 2.61 -4.86
C ILE A 207 -27.15 2.38 -6.35
N ILE A 208 -26.23 3.11 -6.93
CA ILE A 208 -25.86 2.90 -8.33
C ILE A 208 -24.97 1.66 -8.45
N CYS A 209 -25.34 0.77 -9.36
CA CYS A 209 -24.54 -0.37 -9.76
C CYS A 209 -24.15 -0.26 -11.25
N LEU A 210 -22.87 0.00 -11.51
CA LEU A 210 -22.32 0.02 -12.86
C LEU A 210 -21.94 -1.39 -13.29
N VAL A 211 -22.65 -1.94 -14.28
CA VAL A 211 -22.47 -3.32 -14.76
C VAL A 211 -21.95 -3.34 -16.19
N GLY A 212 -20.94 -4.14 -16.47
CA GLY A 212 -20.41 -4.28 -17.82
C GLY A 212 -19.03 -4.93 -17.87
N PRO A 213 -18.49 -5.18 -19.05
CA PRO A 213 -17.21 -5.86 -19.23
C PRO A 213 -16.05 -5.15 -18.53
N PRO A 214 -14.97 -5.85 -18.18
CA PRO A 214 -13.78 -5.22 -17.64
C PRO A 214 -13.17 -4.23 -18.64
N GLY A 215 -12.60 -3.14 -18.12
CA GLY A 215 -11.95 -2.12 -18.95
C GLY A 215 -12.89 -1.06 -19.56
N THR A 216 -14.19 -1.07 -19.24
CA THR A 216 -15.16 -0.07 -19.73
C THR A 216 -15.22 1.21 -18.92
N GLY A 217 -14.30 1.43 -17.99
CA GLY A 217 -14.22 2.70 -17.26
C GLY A 217 -15.12 2.85 -16.04
N LYS A 218 -15.83 1.80 -15.57
CA LYS A 218 -16.73 1.84 -14.40
C LYS A 218 -16.12 2.53 -13.18
N THR A 219 -14.90 2.15 -12.83
CA THR A 219 -14.18 2.73 -11.68
C THR A 219 -13.80 4.20 -11.89
N SER A 220 -13.51 4.61 -13.14
CA SER A 220 -13.22 6.02 -13.46
C SER A 220 -14.46 6.89 -13.42
N ILE A 221 -15.60 6.39 -13.88
CA ILE A 221 -16.90 7.10 -13.77
C ILE A 221 -17.21 7.44 -12.31
N ALA A 222 -17.09 6.47 -11.40
CA ALA A 222 -17.31 6.72 -9.97
C ALA A 222 -16.36 7.79 -9.38
N ARG A 223 -15.11 7.85 -9.88
CA ARG A 223 -14.15 8.90 -9.47
C ARG A 223 -14.56 10.27 -9.98
N SER A 224 -14.98 10.38 -11.24
CA SER A 224 -15.44 11.64 -11.84
C SER A 224 -16.70 12.16 -11.13
N VAL A 225 -17.61 11.26 -10.74
CA VAL A 225 -18.77 11.62 -9.91
C VAL A 225 -18.34 12.15 -8.53
N ALA A 226 -17.35 11.53 -7.89
CA ALA A 226 -16.84 12.03 -6.62
C ALA A 226 -16.21 13.43 -6.76
N GLU A 227 -15.48 13.68 -7.85
CA GLU A 227 -14.93 15.00 -8.19
C GLU A 227 -16.04 16.01 -8.44
N ALA A 228 -17.05 15.66 -9.22
CA ALA A 228 -18.22 16.50 -9.52
C ALA A 228 -18.96 16.95 -8.26
N LEU A 229 -19.18 16.04 -7.32
CA LEU A 229 -19.82 16.32 -6.03
C LEU A 229 -18.86 16.92 -4.98
N ASN A 230 -17.58 17.09 -5.27
CA ASN A 230 -16.55 17.48 -4.32
C ASN A 230 -16.48 16.54 -3.09
N LYS A 231 -16.76 15.26 -3.29
CA LYS A 231 -16.66 14.21 -2.26
C LYS A 231 -15.28 13.58 -2.22
N LYS A 232 -14.85 13.16 -1.04
CA LYS A 232 -13.67 12.28 -0.92
C LYS A 232 -13.99 10.93 -1.52
N TYR A 233 -13.10 10.41 -2.35
CA TYR A 233 -13.25 9.13 -3.03
C TYR A 233 -12.45 8.03 -2.34
N VAL A 234 -13.10 6.92 -2.07
CA VAL A 234 -12.46 5.70 -1.56
C VAL A 234 -12.92 4.50 -2.37
N ARG A 235 -11.97 3.63 -2.74
CA ARG A 235 -12.26 2.38 -3.44
C ARG A 235 -12.03 1.20 -2.51
N ILE A 236 -13.03 0.33 -2.39
CA ILE A 236 -12.99 -0.92 -1.63
C ILE A 236 -13.20 -2.05 -2.64
N SER A 237 -12.16 -2.86 -2.87
CA SER A 237 -12.31 -4.05 -3.72
C SER A 237 -12.96 -5.17 -2.91
N LEU A 238 -14.04 -5.72 -3.43
CA LEU A 238 -14.75 -6.86 -2.85
C LEU A 238 -14.35 -8.18 -3.51
N GLY A 239 -13.58 -8.12 -4.59
CA GLY A 239 -13.07 -9.30 -5.28
C GLY A 239 -12.19 -10.15 -4.36
N GLY A 240 -12.63 -11.40 -4.10
CA GLY A 240 -11.91 -12.32 -3.23
C GLY A 240 -12.25 -12.24 -1.73
N VAL A 241 -13.18 -11.37 -1.33
CA VAL A 241 -13.72 -11.34 0.03
C VAL A 241 -14.56 -12.60 0.26
N ARG A 242 -14.24 -13.33 1.32
CA ARG A 242 -14.88 -14.62 1.66
C ARG A 242 -15.47 -14.66 3.07
N ASP A 243 -15.08 -13.72 3.92
CA ASP A 243 -15.47 -13.67 5.33
C ASP A 243 -16.22 -12.37 5.61
N GLU A 244 -17.37 -12.47 6.28
CA GLU A 244 -18.12 -11.33 6.78
C GLU A 244 -17.24 -10.39 7.61
N ALA A 245 -16.28 -10.93 8.35
CA ALA A 245 -15.36 -10.17 9.17
C ALA A 245 -14.46 -9.22 8.35
N GLU A 246 -14.26 -9.46 7.06
CA GLU A 246 -13.57 -8.48 6.21
C GLU A 246 -14.40 -7.20 6.02
N ILE A 247 -15.73 -7.29 6.02
CA ILE A 247 -16.64 -6.14 5.89
C ILE A 247 -16.86 -5.47 7.24
N ARG A 248 -17.21 -6.28 8.28
CA ARG A 248 -17.61 -5.85 9.62
C ARG A 248 -16.50 -5.81 10.66
N GLY A 249 -15.27 -6.21 10.29
CA GLY A 249 -14.17 -6.29 11.24
C GLY A 249 -14.19 -7.54 12.13
N HIS A 250 -13.07 -7.78 12.78
CA HIS A 250 -12.90 -8.88 13.73
C HIS A 250 -13.11 -8.38 15.17
N ARG A 251 -13.75 -9.19 16.01
CA ARG A 251 -13.91 -8.84 17.43
C ARG A 251 -12.55 -8.60 18.09
N ARG A 252 -12.47 -7.54 18.89
CA ARG A 252 -11.25 -7.08 19.57
C ARG A 252 -10.52 -8.14 20.41
N THR A 253 -11.25 -9.17 20.84
CA THR A 253 -10.69 -10.26 21.64
C THR A 253 -9.80 -11.24 20.87
N TYR A 254 -9.79 -11.18 19.55
CA TYR A 254 -8.94 -12.05 18.73
C TYR A 254 -7.57 -11.41 18.46
N VAL A 255 -6.53 -12.24 18.47
CA VAL A 255 -5.17 -11.80 18.08
C VAL A 255 -5.19 -11.43 16.59
N GLY A 256 -4.71 -10.22 16.28
CA GLY A 256 -4.74 -9.69 14.91
C GLY A 256 -6.08 -9.08 14.51
N SER A 257 -6.98 -8.79 15.48
CA SER A 257 -8.24 -8.09 15.22
C SER A 257 -7.99 -6.73 14.55
N MET A 258 -8.85 -6.40 13.59
CA MET A 258 -8.80 -5.14 12.85
C MET A 258 -10.20 -4.69 12.44
N PRO A 259 -10.41 -3.37 12.22
CA PRO A 259 -11.66 -2.85 11.68
C PRO A 259 -11.95 -3.41 10.29
N GLY A 260 -13.22 -3.48 9.95
CA GLY A 260 -13.68 -3.89 8.63
C GLY A 260 -13.30 -2.89 7.54
N ARG A 261 -13.45 -3.33 6.29
CA ARG A 261 -13.11 -2.53 5.10
C ARG A 261 -13.90 -1.23 5.02
N ILE A 262 -15.15 -1.23 5.47
CA ILE A 262 -16.01 -0.03 5.47
C ILE A 262 -15.45 1.02 6.44
N VAL A 263 -15.13 0.62 7.66
CA VAL A 263 -14.55 1.51 8.68
C VAL A 263 -13.18 2.02 8.26
N ASN A 264 -12.35 1.14 7.70
CA ASN A 264 -11.06 1.55 7.15
C ASN A 264 -11.22 2.53 5.98
N GLY A 265 -12.25 2.37 5.17
CA GLY A 265 -12.62 3.30 4.10
C GLY A 265 -12.98 4.68 4.64
N LEU A 266 -13.78 4.77 5.71
CA LEU A 266 -14.10 6.04 6.38
C LEU A 266 -12.85 6.71 6.95
N ARG A 267 -11.98 5.93 7.60
CA ARG A 267 -10.72 6.42 8.15
C ARG A 267 -9.82 7.01 7.06
N GLN A 268 -9.69 6.30 5.93
CA GLN A 268 -8.93 6.76 4.76
C GLN A 268 -9.52 8.04 4.14
N ALA A 269 -10.84 8.14 4.07
CA ALA A 269 -11.53 9.32 3.57
C ALA A 269 -11.33 10.54 4.47
N GLY A 270 -11.25 10.34 5.78
CA GLY A 270 -11.15 11.38 6.79
C GLY A 270 -12.39 12.28 6.90
N VAL A 271 -13.52 11.84 6.32
CA VAL A 271 -14.84 12.49 6.35
C VAL A 271 -15.93 11.41 6.43
N LYS A 272 -17.09 11.74 7.04
CA LYS A 272 -18.20 10.80 7.18
C LYS A 272 -19.08 10.67 5.93
N ASN A 273 -18.96 11.61 4.97
CA ASN A 273 -19.77 11.66 3.75
C ASN A 273 -18.96 11.40 2.45
N PRO A 274 -18.06 10.41 2.39
CA PRO A 274 -17.30 10.12 1.18
C PRO A 274 -18.19 9.52 0.08
N LEU A 275 -17.65 9.41 -1.13
CA LEU A 275 -18.09 8.43 -2.11
C LEU A 275 -17.26 7.15 -1.93
N MET A 276 -17.93 6.05 -1.61
CA MET A 276 -17.30 4.73 -1.51
C MET A 276 -17.66 3.87 -2.70
N LEU A 277 -16.66 3.52 -3.48
CA LEU A 277 -16.79 2.55 -4.57
C LEU A 277 -16.58 1.13 -4.03
N LEU A 278 -17.60 0.30 -4.07
CA LEU A 278 -17.54 -1.13 -3.80
C LEU A 278 -17.32 -1.86 -5.13
N ASP A 279 -16.08 -2.21 -5.40
CA ASP A 279 -15.66 -2.73 -6.70
C ASP A 279 -15.72 -4.25 -6.73
N GLU A 280 -16.22 -4.82 -7.84
CA GLU A 280 -16.32 -6.27 -8.09
C GLU A 280 -17.27 -7.01 -7.12
N VAL A 281 -18.47 -6.48 -6.87
CA VAL A 281 -19.46 -7.14 -6.00
C VAL A 281 -19.91 -8.50 -6.52
N ASP A 282 -19.86 -8.73 -7.84
CA ASP A 282 -20.15 -9.99 -8.49
C ASP A 282 -19.19 -11.14 -8.14
N LYS A 283 -18.04 -10.80 -7.54
CA LYS A 283 -17.03 -11.78 -7.10
C LYS A 283 -17.08 -12.08 -5.60
N VAL A 284 -18.06 -11.57 -4.90
CA VAL A 284 -18.30 -11.90 -3.48
C VAL A 284 -18.81 -13.32 -3.40
N SER A 285 -18.06 -14.21 -2.73
CA SER A 285 -18.46 -15.60 -2.58
C SER A 285 -19.43 -15.79 -1.41
N SER A 286 -20.44 -16.64 -1.60
CA SER A 286 -21.34 -17.11 -0.56
C SER A 286 -20.82 -18.41 0.06
N ASP A 287 -19.64 -18.37 0.68
CA ASP A 287 -19.06 -19.54 1.32
C ASP A 287 -19.53 -19.73 2.76
N TYR A 288 -19.41 -20.97 3.26
CA TYR A 288 -19.87 -21.49 4.56
C TYR A 288 -19.40 -20.73 5.83
N LYS A 289 -18.58 -19.68 5.73
CA LYS A 289 -17.96 -18.99 6.85
C LYS A 289 -18.56 -17.64 7.24
N GLY A 290 -19.72 -17.31 6.74
CA GLY A 290 -20.40 -16.07 7.04
C GLY A 290 -21.12 -15.52 5.81
N ASP A 291 -22.21 -14.82 6.04
CA ASP A 291 -23.01 -14.25 4.96
C ASP A 291 -22.49 -12.85 4.62
N THR A 292 -21.43 -12.79 3.78
CA THR A 292 -20.87 -11.52 3.28
C THR A 292 -21.95 -10.67 2.60
N ALA A 293 -22.93 -11.31 1.95
CA ALA A 293 -24.04 -10.62 1.32
C ALA A 293 -24.96 -9.94 2.36
N SER A 294 -25.23 -10.59 3.51
CA SER A 294 -25.99 -9.98 4.61
C SER A 294 -25.23 -8.81 5.23
N ALA A 295 -23.91 -8.89 5.38
CA ALA A 295 -23.10 -7.76 5.82
C ALA A 295 -23.17 -6.57 4.86
N LEU A 296 -23.13 -6.82 3.55
CA LEU A 296 -23.30 -5.78 2.54
C LEU A 296 -24.71 -5.21 2.52
N LEU A 297 -25.74 -6.02 2.77
CA LEU A 297 -27.11 -5.54 2.90
C LEU A 297 -27.25 -4.52 4.04
N GLU A 298 -26.66 -4.77 5.22
CA GLU A 298 -26.68 -3.80 6.31
C GLU A 298 -25.97 -2.49 5.96
N VAL A 299 -24.85 -2.56 5.20
CA VAL A 299 -24.11 -1.38 4.75
C VAL A 299 -24.93 -0.58 3.74
N LEU A 300 -25.61 -1.26 2.83
CA LEU A 300 -26.28 -0.65 1.66
C LEU A 300 -27.74 -0.30 1.93
N ASP A 301 -28.35 -0.88 2.95
CA ASP A 301 -29.75 -0.58 3.30
C ASP A 301 -29.85 0.75 4.07
N ALA A 302 -30.57 1.72 3.54
CA ALA A 302 -30.72 3.04 4.13
C ALA A 302 -31.38 3.04 5.53
N GLU A 303 -32.20 2.04 5.83
CA GLU A 303 -32.84 1.91 7.16
C GLU A 303 -31.84 1.36 8.20
N GLN A 304 -30.90 0.48 7.79
CA GLN A 304 -29.99 -0.21 8.68
C GLN A 304 -28.63 0.52 8.79
N ASN A 305 -28.15 1.16 7.73
CA ASN A 305 -26.82 1.74 7.64
C ASN A 305 -26.57 2.92 8.61
N ARG A 306 -27.62 3.55 9.11
CA ARG A 306 -27.53 4.60 10.16
C ARG A 306 -26.98 4.07 11.49
N ASN A 307 -27.12 2.77 11.73
CA ASN A 307 -26.67 2.11 12.94
C ASN A 307 -25.70 0.96 12.64
N PHE A 308 -24.91 1.10 11.58
CA PHE A 308 -23.94 0.10 11.21
C PHE A 308 -22.96 -0.20 12.35
N ARG A 309 -22.77 -1.49 12.67
CA ARG A 309 -21.86 -1.92 13.74
C ARG A 309 -20.72 -2.76 13.18
N ASP A 310 -19.54 -2.18 13.26
CA ASP A 310 -18.31 -2.92 13.08
C ASP A 310 -17.95 -3.67 14.36
N HIS A 311 -17.56 -4.93 14.23
CA HIS A 311 -17.24 -5.79 15.38
C HIS A 311 -15.97 -5.38 16.13
N TYR A 312 -15.06 -4.66 15.48
CA TYR A 312 -13.88 -4.11 16.13
C TYR A 312 -14.22 -2.82 16.88
N VAL A 313 -14.91 -1.91 16.22
CA VAL A 313 -15.24 -0.57 16.78
C VAL A 313 -16.31 -0.65 17.85
N GLU A 314 -17.31 -1.51 17.69
CA GLU A 314 -18.45 -1.73 18.63
C GLU A 314 -19.28 -0.48 18.95
N ILE A 315 -19.01 0.65 18.30
CA ILE A 315 -19.81 1.88 18.37
C ILE A 315 -20.61 1.97 17.07
N PRO A 316 -21.91 2.29 17.13
CA PRO A 316 -22.69 2.52 15.92
C PRO A 316 -22.10 3.64 15.10
N ILE A 317 -21.97 3.42 13.80
CA ILE A 317 -21.46 4.38 12.82
C ILE A 317 -22.58 4.70 11.84
N ASP A 318 -22.87 5.98 11.66
CA ASP A 318 -23.86 6.44 10.70
C ASP A 318 -23.24 6.51 9.29
N LEU A 319 -23.68 5.62 8.40
CA LEU A 319 -23.27 5.55 7.01
C LEU A 319 -24.26 6.24 6.06
N SER A 320 -25.33 6.87 6.56
CA SER A 320 -26.41 7.45 5.73
C SER A 320 -25.94 8.59 4.79
N GLU A 321 -24.86 9.27 5.14
CA GLU A 321 -24.27 10.32 4.30
C GLU A 321 -23.21 9.81 3.29
N VAL A 322 -22.86 8.51 3.36
CA VAL A 322 -21.95 7.88 2.43
C VAL A 322 -22.66 7.66 1.10
N LEU A 323 -22.06 8.08 0.00
CA LEU A 323 -22.55 7.75 -1.33
C LEU A 323 -21.90 6.44 -1.79
N PHE A 324 -22.67 5.36 -1.79
CA PHE A 324 -22.20 4.08 -2.29
C PHE A 324 -22.43 3.98 -3.79
N VAL A 325 -21.37 3.60 -4.51
CA VAL A 325 -21.39 3.19 -5.91
C VAL A 325 -20.82 1.78 -5.97
N VAL A 326 -21.48 0.91 -6.72
CA VAL A 326 -21.09 -0.49 -6.83
C VAL A 326 -20.66 -0.77 -8.27
N THR A 327 -19.69 -1.65 -8.48
CA THR A 327 -19.37 -2.15 -9.81
C THR A 327 -19.47 -3.67 -9.87
N ALA A 328 -19.87 -4.17 -11.01
CA ALA A 328 -19.92 -5.60 -11.33
C ALA A 328 -19.57 -5.82 -12.81
N ASN A 329 -19.17 -7.03 -13.15
CA ASN A 329 -19.04 -7.44 -14.55
C ASN A 329 -20.32 -8.08 -15.06
N THR A 330 -21.08 -8.73 -14.18
CA THR A 330 -22.38 -9.38 -14.46
C THR A 330 -23.31 -9.22 -13.27
N THR A 331 -24.62 -9.23 -13.51
CA THR A 331 -25.64 -9.24 -12.44
C THR A 331 -26.01 -10.64 -11.97
N GLU A 332 -25.65 -11.68 -12.73
CA GLU A 332 -26.10 -13.06 -12.51
C GLU A 332 -25.63 -13.63 -11.16
N THR A 333 -24.47 -13.23 -10.70
CA THR A 333 -23.87 -13.70 -9.45
C THR A 333 -24.19 -12.85 -8.24
N ILE A 334 -24.81 -11.69 -8.44
CA ILE A 334 -25.22 -10.79 -7.36
C ILE A 334 -26.49 -11.34 -6.70
N PRO A 335 -26.50 -11.52 -5.36
CA PRO A 335 -27.69 -11.95 -4.65
C PRO A 335 -28.88 -11.00 -4.91
N ARG A 336 -30.04 -11.57 -5.21
CA ARG A 336 -31.27 -10.79 -5.50
C ARG A 336 -31.57 -9.71 -4.45
N PRO A 337 -31.51 -9.97 -3.14
CA PRO A 337 -31.80 -8.92 -2.14
C PRO A 337 -30.87 -7.70 -2.23
N LEU A 338 -29.63 -7.87 -2.70
CA LEU A 338 -28.72 -6.76 -2.98
C LEU A 338 -29.09 -6.04 -4.28
N LEU A 339 -29.40 -6.80 -5.32
CA LEU A 339 -29.74 -6.26 -6.63
C LEU A 339 -31.03 -5.43 -6.59
N ASP A 340 -32.03 -5.86 -5.81
CA ASP A 340 -33.30 -5.15 -5.63
C ASP A 340 -33.16 -3.75 -5.00
N ARG A 341 -32.02 -3.46 -4.36
CA ARG A 341 -31.68 -2.15 -3.78
C ARG A 341 -30.82 -1.28 -4.69
N MET A 342 -30.42 -1.81 -5.84
CA MET A 342 -29.49 -1.15 -6.75
C MET A 342 -30.22 -0.68 -8.01
N GLU A 343 -29.91 0.53 -8.43
CA GLU A 343 -30.20 1.00 -9.79
C GLU A 343 -29.07 0.54 -10.70
N VAL A 344 -29.38 -0.41 -11.59
CA VAL A 344 -28.40 -0.99 -12.52
C VAL A 344 -28.25 -0.11 -13.74
N ILE A 345 -27.04 0.36 -13.99
CA ILE A 345 -26.66 1.09 -15.18
C ILE A 345 -25.70 0.21 -16.00
N GLU A 346 -26.12 -0.17 -17.18
CA GLU A 346 -25.30 -0.98 -18.08
C GLU A 346 -24.24 -0.12 -18.77
N VAL A 347 -22.98 -0.51 -18.60
CA VAL A 347 -21.83 0.11 -19.28
C VAL A 347 -21.37 -0.82 -20.39
N THR A 348 -21.73 -0.51 -21.62
CA THR A 348 -21.40 -1.31 -22.79
C THR A 348 -19.92 -1.23 -23.16
N SER A 349 -19.48 -2.18 -23.99
CA SER A 349 -18.14 -2.11 -24.60
C SER A 349 -18.07 -0.95 -25.59
N TYR A 350 -16.89 -0.35 -25.69
CA TYR A 350 -16.62 0.73 -26.63
C TYR A 350 -16.55 0.22 -28.08
N THR A 351 -17.07 1.01 -29.01
CA THR A 351 -16.84 0.84 -30.45
C THR A 351 -15.39 1.12 -30.81
N GLU A 352 -14.97 0.76 -32.02
CA GLU A 352 -13.59 1.05 -32.49
C GLU A 352 -13.29 2.55 -32.51
N ASN A 353 -14.27 3.35 -32.92
CA ASN A 353 -14.13 4.81 -32.97
C ASN A 353 -13.96 5.40 -31.55
N GLU A 354 -14.77 4.96 -30.60
CA GLU A 354 -14.64 5.38 -29.19
C GLU A 354 -13.29 4.96 -28.59
N LYS A 355 -12.83 3.74 -28.87
CA LYS A 355 -11.50 3.28 -28.42
C LYS A 355 -10.38 4.15 -28.98
N LEU A 356 -10.49 4.57 -30.26
CA LEU A 356 -9.51 5.46 -30.88
C LEU A 356 -9.45 6.81 -30.17
N HIS A 357 -10.61 7.43 -29.90
CA HIS A 357 -10.68 8.71 -29.18
C HIS A 357 -10.17 8.58 -27.76
N ILE A 358 -10.59 7.55 -27.01
CA ILE A 358 -10.10 7.27 -25.64
C ILE A 358 -8.59 7.07 -25.64
N ALA A 359 -8.04 6.36 -26.63
CA ALA A 359 -6.61 6.15 -26.73
C ALA A 359 -5.84 7.45 -26.93
N LYS A 360 -6.32 8.32 -27.80
CA LYS A 360 -5.69 9.61 -28.12
C LYS A 360 -5.80 10.63 -26.97
N GLU A 361 -7.01 10.80 -26.45
CA GLU A 361 -7.31 11.91 -25.53
C GLU A 361 -6.90 11.58 -24.08
N HIS A 362 -6.96 10.29 -23.68
CA HIS A 362 -6.76 9.91 -22.28
C HIS A 362 -5.59 8.95 -22.05
N LEU A 363 -5.42 7.92 -22.91
CA LEU A 363 -4.47 6.86 -22.61
C LEU A 363 -3.05 7.22 -23.02
N LEU A 364 -2.87 7.83 -24.20
CA LEU A 364 -1.56 8.14 -24.73
C LEU A 364 -0.81 9.12 -23.83
N ALA A 365 -1.42 10.25 -23.50
CA ALA A 365 -0.84 11.26 -22.62
C ALA A 365 -0.43 10.67 -21.26
N LYS A 366 -1.33 9.88 -20.66
CA LYS A 366 -1.09 9.21 -19.39
C LYS A 366 0.03 8.18 -19.43
N GLN A 367 0.15 7.43 -20.53
CA GLN A 367 1.24 6.45 -20.69
C GLN A 367 2.57 7.14 -20.97
N MET A 368 2.57 8.23 -21.73
CA MET A 368 3.77 9.03 -21.96
C MET A 368 4.31 9.61 -20.65
N GLU A 369 3.46 10.21 -19.84
CA GLU A 369 3.82 10.73 -18.52
C GLU A 369 4.41 9.64 -17.61
N ARG A 370 3.74 8.47 -17.53
CA ARG A 370 4.20 7.33 -16.72
C ARG A 370 5.56 6.78 -17.14
N ASN A 371 5.87 6.84 -18.42
CA ASN A 371 7.13 6.35 -18.97
C ASN A 371 8.19 7.44 -19.17
N GLY A 372 7.90 8.68 -18.74
CA GLY A 372 8.83 9.81 -18.88
C GLY A 372 9.08 10.22 -20.34
N ILE A 373 8.14 9.91 -21.25
CA ILE A 373 8.22 10.25 -22.67
C ILE A 373 7.59 11.62 -22.88
N ARG A 374 8.33 12.52 -23.55
CA ARG A 374 7.81 13.85 -23.91
C ARG A 374 6.93 13.77 -25.16
N PRO A 375 5.93 14.69 -25.31
CA PRO A 375 5.02 14.71 -26.47
C PRO A 375 5.73 14.74 -27.82
N GLU A 376 6.90 15.36 -27.89
CA GLU A 376 7.68 15.47 -29.12
C GLU A 376 8.41 14.18 -29.53
N GLN A 377 8.53 13.21 -28.60
CA GLN A 377 9.29 11.98 -28.79
C GLN A 377 8.47 10.83 -29.34
N LEU A 378 7.13 10.91 -29.26
CA LEU A 378 6.23 9.84 -29.70
C LEU A 378 5.06 10.43 -30.45
N SER A 379 4.85 10.00 -31.69
CA SER A 379 3.66 10.27 -32.49
C SER A 379 3.08 8.96 -32.97
N ILE A 380 1.78 8.75 -32.74
CA ILE A 380 1.04 7.58 -33.20
C ILE A 380 -0.01 8.07 -34.19
N THR A 381 -0.01 7.50 -35.39
CA THR A 381 -1.02 7.76 -36.42
C THR A 381 -2.28 6.97 -36.13
N ASP A 382 -3.43 7.34 -36.78
CA ASP A 382 -4.72 6.67 -36.60
C ASP A 382 -4.71 5.19 -37.03
N ASN A 383 -3.73 4.78 -37.82
CA ASN A 383 -3.53 3.41 -38.30
C ASN A 383 -2.47 2.63 -37.49
N GLY A 384 -1.93 3.22 -36.42
CA GLY A 384 -0.81 2.66 -35.64
C GLY A 384 -1.22 1.87 -34.40
#